data_7eaf05b7da53a2704012c82e9b41d0d9
#
_entry.id   7eaf05b7da53a2704012c82e9b41d0d9
#
_cell.length_a   1.000
_cell.length_b   1.000
_cell.length_c   1.000
_cell.angle_alpha   90.00
_cell.angle_beta   90.00
_cell.angle_gamma   90.00
#
_symmetry.space_group_name_H-M   'P 1'
#
loop_
_entity.id
_entity.type
_entity.pdbx_description
1 polymer ?
#
loop_
_entity_poly.entity_id
_entity_poly.type
_entity_poly.pdbx_seq_one_letter_code
_entity_poly.pdbx_strand_id
1 'polypeptide(L)'
;MKVLSLNLGLGEDQLEKAFGGENNDIGACLRVNFYPKCPQPDLTLGLSPHSDPGGMTLLLPDENVCGLQVRRGNSWITVKPVPNAFIVNIGDQIQVHFYFFA
;
A
#
# COMPACT_ATOMS: atom_id res chain seq x y z
N MET A 1 7.74 9.39 4.28
CA MET A 1 8.76 9.34 3.21
C MET A 1 10.20 9.35 3.75
N LYS A 2 10.56 10.19 4.72
CA LYS A 2 11.92 10.32 5.26
C LYS A 2 12.55 9.00 5.74
N VAL A 3 11.85 8.23 6.58
CA VAL A 3 12.34 6.92 7.07
C VAL A 3 12.60 5.95 5.92
N LEU A 4 11.73 5.94 4.90
CA LEU A 4 11.94 5.12 3.70
C LEU A 4 13.16 5.57 2.91
N SER A 5 13.39 6.87 2.73
CA SER A 5 14.59 7.40 2.08
C SER A 5 15.85 6.88 2.78
N LEU A 6 15.92 7.01 4.10
CA LEU A 6 17.08 6.57 4.88
C LEU A 6 17.29 5.05 4.80
N ASN A 7 16.23 4.25 4.86
CA ASN A 7 16.32 2.79 4.71
C ASN A 7 16.78 2.35 3.32
N LEU A 8 16.60 3.20 2.31
CA LEU A 8 17.09 3.00 0.95
C LEU A 8 18.53 3.50 0.74
N GLY A 9 19.18 4.03 1.78
CA GLY A 9 20.50 4.65 1.66
C GLY A 9 20.48 6.00 0.93
N LEU A 10 19.30 6.62 0.82
CA LEU A 10 19.10 7.92 0.16
C LEU A 10 19.16 9.06 1.17
N GLY A 11 19.29 10.29 0.69
CA GLY A 11 19.11 11.48 1.52
C GLY A 11 17.70 11.54 2.11
N GLU A 12 17.55 12.11 3.31
CA GLU A 12 16.31 12.12 4.10
C GLU A 12 15.07 12.62 3.33
N ASP A 13 15.25 13.60 2.46
CA ASP A 13 14.21 14.28 1.69
C ASP A 13 14.08 13.79 0.24
N GLN A 14 14.88 12.82 -0.18
CA GLN A 14 14.99 12.45 -1.58
C GLN A 14 13.72 11.82 -2.15
N LEU A 15 13.06 10.92 -1.44
CA LEU A 15 11.77 10.37 -1.87
C LEU A 15 10.68 11.44 -1.85
N GLU A 16 10.70 12.34 -0.88
CA GLU A 16 9.72 13.43 -0.80
C GLU A 16 9.83 14.35 -2.01
N LYS A 17 11.05 14.74 -2.39
CA LYS A 17 11.31 15.52 -3.60
C LYS A 17 10.93 14.78 -4.88
N ALA A 18 11.22 13.48 -4.97
CA ALA A 18 10.87 12.67 -6.13
C ALA A 18 9.36 12.57 -6.38
N PHE A 19 8.56 12.55 -5.32
CA PHE A 19 7.09 12.51 -5.43
C PHE A 19 6.42 13.89 -5.42
N GLY A 20 7.05 14.89 -4.84
CA GLY A 20 6.50 16.27 -4.74
C GLY A 20 6.92 17.21 -5.85
N GLY A 21 7.90 16.83 -6.67
CA GLY A 21 8.47 17.72 -7.67
C GLY A 21 9.09 18.99 -7.08
N GLU A 22 9.32 20.01 -7.91
CA GLU A 22 9.94 21.28 -7.50
C GLU A 22 9.09 22.09 -6.52
N ASN A 23 7.78 21.91 -6.55
CA ASN A 23 6.82 22.66 -5.71
C ASN A 23 6.46 21.94 -4.40
N ASN A 24 7.02 20.77 -4.14
CA ASN A 24 6.70 19.92 -2.98
C ASN A 24 5.20 19.58 -2.85
N ASP A 25 4.49 19.52 -3.97
CA ASP A 25 3.07 19.19 -4.07
C ASP A 25 2.91 17.66 -4.24
N ILE A 26 2.90 16.94 -3.13
CA ILE A 26 2.65 15.50 -3.15
C ILE A 26 1.16 15.27 -3.42
N GLY A 27 0.85 14.68 -4.57
CA GLY A 27 -0.50 14.26 -4.90
C GLY A 27 -1.00 13.18 -3.92
N ALA A 28 -2.17 13.41 -3.33
CA ALA A 28 -2.84 12.44 -2.47
C ALA A 28 -4.27 12.18 -2.94
N CYS A 29 -4.71 10.93 -2.85
CA CYS A 29 -6.06 10.51 -3.18
C CYS A 29 -6.65 9.72 -2.01
N LEU A 30 -7.82 10.10 -1.54
CA LEU A 30 -8.59 9.32 -0.58
C LEU A 30 -9.59 8.44 -1.33
N ARG A 31 -9.55 7.13 -1.06
CA ARG A 31 -10.54 6.18 -1.57
C ARG A 31 -11.21 5.47 -0.41
N VAL A 32 -12.54 5.38 -0.45
CA VAL A 32 -13.33 4.59 0.50
C VAL A 32 -13.91 3.39 -0.25
N ASN A 33 -13.57 2.19 0.19
CA ASN A 33 -14.10 0.94 -0.36
C ASN A 33 -15.15 0.39 0.60
N PHE A 34 -16.34 0.14 0.08
CA PHE A 34 -17.41 -0.51 0.83
C PHE A 34 -17.72 -1.88 0.22
N TYR A 35 -17.65 -2.91 1.03
CA TYR A 35 -17.93 -4.29 0.65
C TYR A 35 -19.21 -4.75 1.35
N PRO A 36 -20.38 -4.72 0.67
CA PRO A 36 -21.64 -5.16 1.26
C PRO A 36 -21.62 -6.66 1.54
N LYS A 37 -22.53 -7.11 2.41
CA LYS A 37 -22.73 -8.53 2.67
C LYS A 37 -23.00 -9.28 1.36
N CYS A 38 -22.18 -10.29 1.07
CA CYS A 38 -22.30 -11.09 -0.14
C CYS A 38 -23.09 -12.37 0.13
N PRO A 39 -24.15 -12.65 -0.66
CA PRO A 39 -24.95 -13.88 -0.49
C PRO A 39 -24.22 -15.14 -0.95
N GLN A 40 -23.19 -15.02 -1.80
CA GLN A 40 -22.41 -16.13 -2.35
C GLN A 40 -20.89 -15.81 -2.29
N PRO A 41 -20.29 -15.77 -1.08
CA PRO A 41 -18.92 -15.32 -0.90
C PRO A 41 -17.90 -16.23 -1.59
N ASP A 42 -18.19 -17.52 -1.74
CA ASP A 42 -17.29 -18.49 -2.40
C ASP A 42 -17.14 -18.26 -3.91
N LEU A 43 -18.08 -17.51 -4.50
CA LEU A 43 -18.09 -17.20 -5.93
C LEU A 43 -17.68 -15.77 -6.25
N THR A 44 -17.33 -14.97 -5.25
CA THR A 44 -17.12 -13.54 -5.43
C THR A 44 -15.80 -13.09 -4.81
N LEU A 45 -15.01 -12.36 -5.58
CA LEU A 45 -13.85 -11.62 -5.06
C LEU A 45 -14.28 -10.19 -4.74
N GLY A 46 -13.92 -9.70 -3.57
CA GLY A 46 -14.13 -8.30 -3.21
C GLY A 46 -13.31 -7.36 -4.09
N LEU A 47 -12.06 -7.73 -4.32
CA LEU A 47 -11.14 -7.04 -5.23
C LEU A 47 -10.17 -8.06 -5.83
N SER A 48 -9.90 -7.94 -7.13
CA SER A 48 -8.93 -8.79 -7.80
C SER A 48 -7.51 -8.54 -7.32
N PRO A 49 -6.63 -9.54 -7.36
CA PRO A 49 -5.21 -9.36 -7.09
C PRO A 49 -4.60 -8.25 -7.95
N HIS A 50 -3.87 -7.33 -7.32
CA HIS A 50 -3.21 -6.20 -7.98
C HIS A 50 -2.03 -5.71 -7.15
N SER A 51 -1.20 -4.87 -7.73
CA SER A 51 -0.26 -3.99 -7.05
C SER A 51 -0.79 -2.56 -7.05
N ASP A 52 -0.35 -1.74 -6.12
CA ASP A 52 -0.73 -0.33 -6.07
C ASP A 52 0.21 0.48 -6.99
N PRO A 53 -0.32 1.24 -7.97
CA PRO A 53 0.53 1.92 -8.97
C PRO A 53 1.25 3.15 -8.44
N GLY A 54 0.89 3.66 -7.26
CA GLY A 54 1.48 4.84 -6.63
C GLY A 54 2.78 4.55 -5.88
N GLY A 55 3.20 5.52 -5.06
CA GLY A 55 4.35 5.37 -4.18
C GLY A 55 4.02 4.54 -2.95
N MET A 56 2.94 4.88 -2.26
CA MET A 56 2.57 4.25 -0.99
C MET A 56 1.06 4.37 -0.75
N THR A 57 0.47 3.32 -0.20
CA THR A 57 -0.92 3.32 0.26
C THR A 57 -0.96 3.16 1.78
N LEU A 58 -1.69 4.05 2.43
CA LEU A 58 -2.05 3.94 3.84
C LEU A 58 -3.46 3.37 3.92
N LEU A 59 -3.57 2.09 4.29
CA LEU A 59 -4.85 1.40 4.39
C LEU A 59 -5.33 1.38 5.84
N LEU A 60 -6.52 1.94 6.09
CA LEU A 60 -7.24 1.78 7.34
C LEU A 60 -8.28 0.64 7.16
N PRO A 61 -8.00 -0.56 7.65
CA PRO A 61 -8.91 -1.69 7.53
C PRO A 61 -10.07 -1.60 8.53
N ASP A 62 -11.14 -2.35 8.27
CA ASP A 62 -12.15 -2.66 9.29
C ASP A 62 -11.50 -3.46 10.43
N GLU A 63 -11.82 -3.14 11.67
CA GLU A 63 -11.21 -3.78 12.85
C GLU A 63 -11.65 -5.24 13.03
N ASN A 64 -12.82 -5.61 12.50
CA ASN A 64 -13.45 -6.91 12.72
C ASN A 64 -13.33 -7.85 11.53
N VAL A 65 -12.97 -7.32 10.35
CA VAL A 65 -12.95 -8.10 9.11
C VAL A 65 -11.55 -8.17 8.52
N CYS A 66 -10.97 -9.36 8.50
CA CYS A 66 -9.68 -9.63 7.86
C CYS A 66 -9.86 -9.79 6.33
N GLY A 67 -10.01 -8.67 5.61
CA GLY A 67 -10.23 -8.68 4.16
C GLY A 67 -8.96 -8.64 3.32
N LEU A 68 -7.85 -8.15 3.86
CA LEU A 68 -6.59 -8.03 3.12
C LEU A 68 -5.79 -9.33 3.12
N GLN A 69 -5.35 -9.72 1.94
CA GLN A 69 -4.39 -10.80 1.76
C GLN A 69 -3.20 -10.30 0.93
N VAL A 70 -2.00 -10.76 1.26
CA VAL A 70 -0.78 -10.49 0.49
C VAL A 70 -0.24 -11.78 -0.09
N ARG A 71 0.28 -11.71 -1.31
CA ARG A 71 0.87 -12.86 -2.00
C ARG A 71 2.34 -13.02 -1.63
N ARG A 72 2.72 -14.22 -1.19
CA ARG A 72 4.11 -14.61 -0.98
C ARG A 72 4.39 -15.90 -1.76
N GLY A 73 5.09 -15.79 -2.87
CA GLY A 73 5.27 -16.90 -3.79
C GLY A 73 3.93 -17.41 -4.33
N ASN A 74 3.59 -18.65 -4.07
CA ASN A 74 2.34 -19.27 -4.51
C ASN A 74 1.23 -19.26 -3.44
N SER A 75 1.46 -18.63 -2.30
CA SER A 75 0.53 -18.60 -1.17
C SER A 75 -0.02 -17.21 -0.91
N TRP A 76 -1.28 -17.15 -0.45
CA TRP A 76 -1.91 -15.94 0.06
C TRP A 76 -1.88 -15.94 1.58
N ILE A 77 -1.43 -14.84 2.17
CA ILE A 77 -1.31 -14.66 3.61
C ILE A 77 -2.29 -13.58 4.04
N THR A 78 -3.17 -13.90 4.96
CA THR A 78 -4.09 -12.93 5.55
C THR A 78 -3.35 -11.97 6.46
N VAL A 79 -3.53 -10.68 6.24
CA VAL A 79 -3.01 -9.61 7.08
C VAL A 79 -4.08 -9.25 8.12
N LYS A 80 -3.79 -9.54 9.38
CA LYS A 80 -4.70 -9.20 10.48
C LYS A 80 -4.63 -7.70 10.78
N PRO A 81 -5.76 -7.01 10.91
CA PRO A 81 -5.77 -5.62 11.36
C PRO A 81 -5.23 -5.51 12.79
N VAL A 82 -4.57 -4.41 13.05
CA VAL A 82 -4.12 -4.02 14.40
C VAL A 82 -4.95 -2.81 14.81
N PRO A 83 -5.60 -2.82 15.97
CA PRO A 83 -6.39 -1.69 16.43
C PRO A 83 -5.59 -0.38 16.43
N ASN A 84 -6.21 0.69 15.96
CA ASN A 84 -5.61 2.03 15.87
C ASN A 84 -4.33 2.11 15.03
N ALA A 85 -4.15 1.21 14.04
CA ALA A 85 -3.01 1.22 13.16
C ALA A 85 -3.40 1.21 11.69
N PHE A 86 -2.57 1.81 10.85
CA PHE A 86 -2.64 1.69 9.40
C PHE A 86 -1.78 0.52 8.93
N ILE A 87 -2.23 -0.14 7.87
CA ILE A 87 -1.39 -1.02 7.06
C ILE A 87 -0.73 -0.15 6.00
N VAL A 88 0.57 -0.28 5.82
CA VAL A 88 1.34 0.49 4.84
C VAL A 88 1.75 -0.44 3.70
N ASN A 89 1.24 -0.19 2.50
CA ASN A 89 1.61 -0.90 1.29
C ASN A 89 2.60 -0.06 0.50
N ILE A 90 3.73 -0.65 0.15
CA ILE A 90 4.69 -0.04 -0.78
C ILE A 90 4.18 -0.25 -2.20
N GLY A 91 3.99 0.82 -2.94
CA GLY A 91 3.51 0.79 -4.30
C GLY A 91 4.61 0.60 -5.34
N ASP A 92 4.19 0.40 -6.60
CA ASP A 92 5.07 0.05 -7.72
C ASP A 92 6.19 1.09 -7.94
N GLN A 93 5.90 2.38 -7.77
CA GLN A 93 6.88 3.44 -7.99
C GLN A 93 8.06 3.36 -7.03
N ILE A 94 7.83 3.08 -5.74
CA ILE A 94 8.92 2.87 -4.78
C ILE A 94 9.58 1.51 -5.02
N GLN A 95 8.81 0.48 -5.33
CA GLN A 95 9.35 -0.85 -5.62
C GLN A 95 10.32 -0.83 -6.79
N VAL A 96 9.99 -0.16 -7.89
CA VAL A 96 10.87 0.00 -9.06
C VAL A 96 12.14 0.74 -8.69
N HIS A 97 12.06 1.77 -7.86
CA HIS A 97 13.22 2.51 -7.39
C HIS A 97 14.22 1.60 -6.66
N PHE A 98 13.73 0.65 -5.87
CA PHE A 98 14.55 -0.36 -5.20
C PHE A 98 15.36 -1.24 -6.16
N TYR A 99 14.78 -1.66 -7.28
CA TYR A 99 15.43 -2.56 -8.23
C TYR A 99 16.50 -1.88 -9.09
N PHE A 100 16.40 -0.57 -9.29
CA PHE A 100 17.34 0.16 -10.16
C PHE A 100 18.50 0.85 -9.42
N PHE A 101 18.41 1.03 -8.11
CA PHE A 101 19.39 1.76 -7.31
C PHE A 101 19.97 0.95 -6.13
N ALA A 102 19.57 -0.30 -5.97
CA ALA A 102 20.18 -1.26 -5.05
C ALA A 102 21.20 -2.12 -5.80
#